data_f21418bb2850aa14c2c0d7c393b963dd
#
_entry.id   f21418bb2850aa14c2c0d7c393b963dd
#
_cell.length_a   1.000
_cell.length_b   1.000
_cell.length_c   1.000
_cell.angle_alpha   90.00
_cell.angle_beta   90.00
_cell.angle_gamma   90.00
#
_symmetry.space_group_name_H-M   'P 1'
#
loop_
_entity.id
_entity.type
_entity.pdbx_description
1 polymer ?
#
loop_
_entity_poly.entity_id
_entity_poly.type
_entity_poly.pdbx_seq_one_letter_code
_entity_poly.pdbx_strand_id
1 'polypeptide(L)'
;MDMPELIQLINNESMDDFIPLRDVLDEEKRRAYQNFLASEYYHFPYSYESFQTAYPNINADWVYCNKGLSPLYYWEDKTDILLKIPVELEGLYSAAEIEKMVLKEIAYERKQVENQDYAHIFFTLNGKMKAEYLDYILEQDKPVKNLYQMFHAVYVSTDFGASVISKDNVRKAILAMTEEEKTELVNQKAQLADTITIYRGEGSASVGYQNAYSWSLDPNVAAFYATRLGSMGGRIIEAEIKKEDILCFGSSADQEVLVFSEHVHVKELYNQHGLDYIKTQAETYEPLVNACSDVILMNQETGVYDRMHAARMAVLAASIYEKRHIEDREDIDIAILALAAAFSDTCYAANEGIETDAKKTSYDIFCNSHLKNIAEHHMVEFLLKYQEVKDVIPIEKTARMVPGEEARAEELLAILQDAKELDRMRFGFRSEESMDFHRLHFKESKELIMAGVIFYQVSELANEMKQKEPETQVIT
;
A
#
# COMPACT_ATOMS: atom_id res chain seq x y z
N MET A 1 -4.28 11.39 17.13
CA MET A 1 -4.37 11.11 15.67
C MET A 1 -3.29 10.10 15.35
N ASP A 2 -3.65 8.96 14.81
CA ASP A 2 -2.67 7.98 14.37
C ASP A 2 -2.07 8.39 13.01
N MET A 3 -1.00 7.71 12.57
CA MET A 3 -0.32 8.05 11.32
C MET A 3 -1.24 7.90 10.08
N PRO A 4 -2.08 6.87 9.95
CA PRO A 4 -3.07 6.78 8.87
C PRO A 4 -4.06 7.94 8.83
N GLU A 5 -4.59 8.38 9.99
CA GLU A 5 -5.49 9.54 10.07
C GLU A 5 -4.80 10.84 9.64
N LEU A 6 -3.55 11.02 10.05
CA LEU A 6 -2.75 12.18 9.65
C LEU A 6 -2.50 12.20 8.13
N ILE A 7 -2.12 11.06 7.55
CA ILE A 7 -1.91 10.91 6.10
C ILE A 7 -3.22 11.19 5.35
N GLN A 8 -4.34 10.68 5.86
CA GLN A 8 -5.65 10.94 5.27
C GLN A 8 -6.02 12.42 5.32
N LEU A 9 -5.74 13.10 6.44
CA LEU A 9 -6.00 14.53 6.59
C LEU A 9 -5.18 15.38 5.61
N ILE A 10 -3.89 15.08 5.46
CA ILE A 10 -2.98 15.74 4.50
C ILE A 10 -3.47 15.55 3.06
N ASN A 11 -3.88 14.34 2.72
CA ASN A 11 -4.25 13.99 1.35
C ASN A 11 -5.69 14.36 1.00
N ASN A 12 -6.52 14.70 1.97
CA ASN A 12 -7.90 15.15 1.77
C ASN A 12 -8.04 16.68 1.74
N GLU A 13 -6.97 17.46 1.87
CA GLU A 13 -7.04 18.89 1.62
C GLU A 13 -7.56 19.14 0.21
N SER A 14 -8.63 19.94 0.08
CA SER A 14 -9.33 20.18 -1.16
C SER A 14 -9.70 21.65 -1.30
N MET A 15 -9.66 22.17 -2.53
CA MET A 15 -10.17 23.52 -2.85
C MET A 15 -11.70 23.60 -2.65
N ASP A 16 -12.42 22.49 -2.81
CA ASP A 16 -13.86 22.42 -2.57
C ASP A 16 -14.23 22.68 -1.09
N ASP A 17 -13.27 22.47 -0.20
CA ASP A 17 -13.43 22.71 1.24
C ASP A 17 -13.11 24.15 1.66
N PHE A 18 -12.78 25.04 0.72
CA PHE A 18 -12.48 26.44 1.01
C PHE A 18 -13.72 27.19 1.48
N ILE A 19 -13.64 27.76 2.67
CA ILE A 19 -14.66 28.63 3.26
C ILE A 19 -14.04 30.01 3.41
N PRO A 20 -14.59 31.07 2.78
CA PRO A 20 -14.10 32.42 2.98
C PRO A 20 -14.02 32.76 4.47
N LEU A 21 -12.92 33.36 4.91
CA LEU A 21 -12.72 33.69 6.33
C LEU A 21 -13.86 34.51 6.91
N ARG A 22 -14.46 35.40 6.10
CA ARG A 22 -15.64 36.22 6.51
C ARG A 22 -16.89 35.40 6.82
N ASP A 23 -17.03 34.19 6.20
CA ASP A 23 -18.21 33.34 6.33
C ASP A 23 -18.08 32.35 7.50
N VAL A 24 -16.89 32.27 8.12
CA VAL A 24 -16.60 31.46 9.31
C VAL A 24 -17.14 32.10 10.59
N LEU A 25 -17.76 33.28 10.51
CA LEU A 25 -18.31 34.04 11.64
C LEU A 25 -19.54 33.42 12.31
N ASP A 26 -20.18 32.45 11.70
CA ASP A 26 -21.26 31.68 12.32
C ASP A 26 -20.67 30.76 13.39
N GLU A 27 -20.99 31.01 14.67
CA GLU A 27 -20.46 30.29 15.82
C GLU A 27 -20.81 28.79 15.75
N GLU A 28 -21.89 28.43 15.07
CA GLU A 28 -22.31 27.04 14.82
C GLU A 28 -21.40 26.37 13.77
N LYS A 29 -21.08 27.04 12.69
CA LYS A 29 -20.10 26.59 11.68
C LYS A 29 -18.70 26.52 12.27
N ARG A 30 -18.34 27.49 13.12
CA ARG A 30 -17.09 27.52 13.84
C ARG A 30 -16.97 26.33 14.80
N ARG A 31 -18.03 25.97 15.53
CA ARG A 31 -18.07 24.78 16.39
C ARG A 31 -18.02 23.47 15.59
N ALA A 32 -18.73 23.39 14.47
CA ALA A 32 -18.66 22.22 13.58
C ALA A 32 -17.24 22.04 13.02
N TYR A 33 -16.57 23.15 12.69
CA TYR A 33 -15.19 23.17 12.22
C TYR A 33 -14.20 22.81 13.34
N GLN A 34 -14.37 23.36 14.54
CA GLN A 34 -13.57 23.02 15.73
C GLN A 34 -13.76 21.55 16.15
N ASN A 35 -14.98 21.00 16.03
CA ASN A 35 -15.24 19.59 16.32
C ASN A 35 -14.62 18.65 15.28
N PHE A 36 -14.48 19.09 14.04
CA PHE A 36 -13.76 18.34 13.00
C PHE A 36 -12.23 18.40 13.21
N LEU A 37 -11.72 19.54 13.64
CA LEU A 37 -10.32 19.76 14.03
C LEU A 37 -10.03 19.38 15.49
N ALA A 38 -10.97 18.74 16.19
CA ALA A 38 -10.91 18.42 17.63
C ALA A 38 -9.82 17.40 18.02
N SER A 39 -8.72 17.38 17.33
CA SER A 39 -7.44 17.05 17.95
C SER A 39 -6.99 18.25 18.78
N GLU A 40 -6.52 18.03 19.98
CA GLU A 40 -6.04 19.02 20.97
C GLU A 40 -4.94 19.99 20.43
N TYR A 41 -4.55 19.87 19.16
CA TYR A 41 -3.44 20.53 18.52
C TYR A 41 -3.82 21.69 17.59
N TYR A 42 -5.09 21.84 17.18
CA TYR A 42 -5.49 22.88 16.25
C TYR A 42 -6.57 23.79 16.84
N HIS A 43 -6.15 24.93 17.38
CA HIS A 43 -7.03 26.06 17.60
C HIS A 43 -7.09 26.88 16.33
N PHE A 44 -8.27 27.02 15.74
CA PHE A 44 -8.49 27.98 14.68
C PHE A 44 -8.36 29.38 15.26
N PRO A 45 -7.27 30.13 14.95
CA PRO A 45 -6.88 31.26 15.82
C PRO A 45 -7.61 32.56 15.48
N TYR A 46 -8.27 32.66 14.29
CA TYR A 46 -8.67 33.95 13.77
C TYR A 46 -10.16 34.04 13.42
N SER A 47 -10.84 35.11 13.88
CA SER A 47 -11.99 35.71 13.22
C SER A 47 -11.49 36.58 12.08
N TYR A 48 -12.42 37.02 11.20
CA TYR A 48 -12.11 37.99 10.13
C TYR A 48 -11.44 39.25 10.68
N GLU A 49 -12.00 39.84 11.75
CA GLU A 49 -11.51 41.06 12.39
C GLU A 49 -10.16 40.85 13.09
N SER A 50 -9.99 39.73 13.76
CA SER A 50 -8.72 39.40 14.41
C SER A 50 -7.61 39.15 13.41
N PHE A 51 -7.93 38.51 12.27
CA PHE A 51 -6.99 38.34 11.18
C PHE A 51 -6.58 39.71 10.58
N GLN A 52 -7.53 40.58 10.26
CA GLN A 52 -7.24 41.94 9.77
C GLN A 52 -6.39 42.74 10.74
N THR A 53 -6.58 42.52 12.04
CA THR A 53 -5.77 43.21 13.06
C THR A 53 -4.34 42.67 13.10
N ALA A 54 -4.17 41.35 12.98
CA ALA A 54 -2.85 40.69 13.01
C ALA A 54 -2.07 40.91 11.70
N TYR A 55 -2.77 40.91 10.57
CA TYR A 55 -2.21 40.97 9.20
C TYR A 55 -2.87 42.10 8.37
N PRO A 56 -2.66 43.38 8.74
CA PRO A 56 -3.40 44.50 8.16
C PRO A 56 -3.14 44.74 6.67
N ASN A 57 -2.03 44.24 6.11
CA ASN A 57 -1.68 44.44 4.71
C ASN A 57 -2.04 43.22 3.82
N ILE A 58 -2.53 42.13 4.41
CA ILE A 58 -3.09 41.02 3.65
C ILE A 58 -4.60 41.23 3.48
N ASN A 59 -5.10 41.20 2.24
CA ASN A 59 -6.53 41.34 2.01
C ASN A 59 -7.31 40.15 2.55
N ALA A 60 -7.99 40.31 3.68
CA ALA A 60 -8.74 39.24 4.34
C ALA A 60 -9.92 38.70 3.50
N ASP A 61 -10.39 39.45 2.48
CA ASP A 61 -11.42 38.95 1.55
C ASP A 61 -10.94 37.82 0.64
N TRP A 62 -9.63 37.64 0.50
CA TRP A 62 -9.00 36.55 -0.25
C TRP A 62 -8.42 35.49 0.68
N VAL A 63 -8.80 35.48 1.94
CA VAL A 63 -8.38 34.45 2.90
C VAL A 63 -9.48 33.45 3.09
N TYR A 64 -9.11 32.18 2.97
CA TYR A 64 -9.97 31.02 3.07
C TYR A 64 -9.47 30.08 4.15
N CYS A 65 -10.43 29.45 4.81
CA CYS A 65 -10.18 28.34 5.74
C CYS A 65 -10.26 27.02 4.99
N ASN A 66 -9.43 26.07 5.39
CA ASN A 66 -9.47 24.69 4.90
C ASN A 66 -9.53 23.73 6.08
N LYS A 67 -10.11 22.54 5.86
CA LYS A 67 -10.23 21.48 6.88
C LYS A 67 -8.98 20.60 6.99
N GLY A 68 -7.93 20.90 6.22
CA GLY A 68 -6.69 20.17 6.22
C GLY A 68 -5.69 20.62 7.31
N LEU A 69 -4.44 20.21 7.16
CA LEU A 69 -3.35 20.58 8.07
C LEU A 69 -3.01 22.07 8.05
N SER A 70 -3.22 22.72 6.91
CA SER A 70 -3.00 24.15 6.75
C SER A 70 -4.33 24.88 6.90
N PRO A 71 -4.55 25.60 8.02
CA PRO A 71 -5.86 26.14 8.31
C PRO A 71 -6.23 27.33 7.43
N LEU A 72 -5.25 28.06 6.90
CA LEU A 72 -5.50 29.28 6.12
C LEU A 72 -4.76 29.28 4.78
N TYR A 73 -5.50 29.71 3.76
CA TYR A 73 -4.99 29.92 2.42
C TYR A 73 -5.32 31.35 1.95
N TYR A 74 -4.42 31.94 1.20
CA TYR A 74 -4.67 33.13 0.41
C TYR A 74 -5.00 32.66 -1.01
N TRP A 75 -6.19 33.01 -1.52
CA TRP A 75 -6.58 32.70 -2.88
C TRP A 75 -7.18 33.93 -3.56
N GLU A 76 -6.44 34.48 -4.50
CA GLU A 76 -6.86 35.57 -5.36
C GLU A 76 -7.26 34.99 -6.73
N ASP A 77 -8.53 34.58 -6.87
CA ASP A 77 -9.08 33.88 -8.03
C ASP A 77 -8.88 34.63 -9.36
N LYS A 78 -8.88 35.96 -9.33
CA LYS A 78 -8.68 36.78 -10.55
C LYS A 78 -7.26 36.75 -11.09
N THR A 79 -6.29 36.49 -10.22
CA THR A 79 -4.86 36.46 -10.56
C THR A 79 -4.27 35.06 -10.46
N ASP A 80 -5.10 34.06 -10.15
CA ASP A 80 -4.70 32.65 -9.99
C ASP A 80 -3.61 32.45 -8.94
N ILE A 81 -3.54 33.29 -7.90
CA ILE A 81 -2.57 33.17 -6.84
C ILE A 81 -3.17 32.37 -5.68
N LEU A 82 -2.66 31.19 -5.44
CA LEU A 82 -3.03 30.32 -4.33
C LEU A 82 -1.79 29.98 -3.52
N LEU A 83 -1.80 30.31 -2.22
CA LEU A 83 -0.70 29.98 -1.33
C LEU A 83 -1.17 29.76 0.11
N LYS A 84 -0.37 29.02 0.89
CA LYS A 84 -0.62 28.86 2.33
C LYS A 84 -0.23 30.10 3.11
N ILE A 85 -1.02 30.42 4.11
CA ILE A 85 -0.63 31.41 5.13
C ILE A 85 -0.10 30.62 6.32
N PRO A 86 1.21 30.68 6.63
CA PRO A 86 1.85 29.80 7.60
C PRO A 86 1.63 30.26 9.05
N VAL A 87 0.35 30.32 9.48
CA VAL A 87 -0.02 30.73 10.85
C VAL A 87 0.49 29.77 11.93
N GLU A 88 0.80 28.53 11.56
CA GLU A 88 1.44 27.54 12.42
C GLU A 88 2.86 27.96 12.87
N LEU A 89 3.45 28.92 12.17
CA LEU A 89 4.75 29.50 12.55
C LEU A 89 4.64 30.61 13.60
N GLU A 90 3.42 30.96 14.00
CA GLU A 90 3.22 31.89 15.12
C GLU A 90 3.80 31.31 16.42
N GLY A 91 4.58 31.87 17.08
CA GLY A 91 5.34 31.32 18.22
C GLY A 91 6.84 31.19 17.90
N LEU A 92 7.19 31.04 16.61
CA LEU A 92 8.56 31.20 16.13
C LEU A 92 8.80 32.58 15.54
N TYR A 93 7.78 33.15 14.90
CA TYR A 93 7.81 34.45 14.24
C TYR A 93 6.64 35.31 14.73
N SER A 94 6.83 36.63 14.75
CA SER A 94 5.74 37.58 14.99
C SER A 94 4.78 37.65 13.81
N ALA A 95 3.53 38.07 14.04
CA ALA A 95 2.54 38.24 12.97
C ALA A 95 3.07 39.20 11.87
N ALA A 96 3.80 40.27 12.22
CA ALA A 96 4.39 41.18 11.26
C ALA A 96 5.48 40.54 10.38
N GLU A 97 6.24 39.57 10.90
CA GLU A 97 7.24 38.82 10.13
C GLU A 97 6.55 37.84 9.18
N ILE A 98 5.52 37.13 9.64
CA ILE A 98 4.70 36.24 8.81
C ILE A 98 4.01 37.04 7.69
N GLU A 99 3.38 38.17 8.01
CA GLU A 99 2.78 39.06 7.02
C GLU A 99 3.78 39.47 5.93
N LYS A 100 4.98 39.88 6.34
CA LYS A 100 6.03 40.24 5.40
C LYS A 100 6.45 39.06 4.51
N MET A 101 6.52 37.84 5.05
CA MET A 101 6.81 36.62 4.25
C MET A 101 5.70 36.36 3.22
N VAL A 102 4.44 36.40 3.65
CA VAL A 102 3.27 36.17 2.78
C VAL A 102 3.18 37.20 1.67
N LEU A 103 3.35 38.50 2.00
CA LEU A 103 3.31 39.59 0.99
C LEU A 103 4.46 39.48 -0.04
N LYS A 104 5.63 39.04 0.40
CA LYS A 104 6.76 38.77 -0.50
C LYS A 104 6.43 37.61 -1.42
N GLU A 105 5.80 36.57 -0.90
CA GLU A 105 5.39 35.40 -1.67
C GLU A 105 4.31 35.76 -2.68
N ILE A 106 3.26 36.49 -2.30
CA ILE A 106 2.23 37.00 -3.21
C ILE A 106 2.87 37.80 -4.37
N ALA A 107 3.83 38.67 -4.05
CA ALA A 107 4.50 39.48 -5.08
C ALA A 107 5.35 38.61 -6.03
N TYR A 108 5.99 37.57 -5.49
CA TYR A 108 6.75 36.60 -6.28
C TYR A 108 5.84 35.80 -7.19
N GLU A 109 4.76 35.19 -6.66
CA GLU A 109 3.83 34.38 -7.43
C GLU A 109 3.12 35.19 -8.51
N ARG A 110 2.74 36.43 -8.22
CA ARG A 110 2.16 37.32 -9.24
C ARG A 110 3.03 37.45 -10.47
N LYS A 111 4.34 37.61 -10.25
CA LYS A 111 5.31 37.68 -11.37
C LYS A 111 5.46 36.34 -12.10
N GLN A 112 5.40 35.19 -11.39
CA GLN A 112 5.50 33.87 -12.01
C GLN A 112 4.26 33.58 -12.85
N VAL A 113 3.08 33.85 -12.32
CA VAL A 113 1.80 33.67 -13.03
C VAL A 113 1.72 34.55 -14.29
N GLU A 114 2.18 35.81 -14.24
CA GLU A 114 2.33 36.67 -15.43
C GLU A 114 3.22 36.03 -16.51
N ASN A 115 4.18 35.18 -16.11
CA ASN A 115 5.04 34.40 -17.01
C ASN A 115 4.48 33.02 -17.32
N GLN A 116 3.24 32.73 -16.94
CA GLN A 116 2.58 31.40 -17.12
C GLN A 116 3.30 30.26 -16.39
N ASP A 117 4.09 30.58 -15.37
CA ASP A 117 4.87 29.65 -14.58
C ASP A 117 4.20 29.45 -13.20
N TYR A 118 3.53 28.32 -13.03
CA TYR A 118 2.83 27.96 -11.81
C TYR A 118 3.60 26.97 -10.94
N ALA A 119 4.84 26.63 -11.32
CA ALA A 119 5.61 25.55 -10.70
C ALA A 119 5.74 25.72 -9.18
N HIS A 120 6.04 26.94 -8.71
CA HIS A 120 6.23 27.18 -7.29
C HIS A 120 4.93 27.01 -6.50
N ILE A 121 3.79 27.48 -7.01
CA ILE A 121 2.47 27.26 -6.38
C ILE A 121 2.22 25.78 -6.21
N PHE A 122 2.40 24.95 -7.27
CA PHE A 122 2.20 23.52 -7.17
C PHE A 122 3.09 22.86 -6.12
N PHE A 123 4.33 23.30 -5.94
CA PHE A 123 5.22 22.74 -4.93
C PHE A 123 4.83 23.11 -3.49
N THR A 124 4.11 24.19 -3.29
CA THR A 124 3.65 24.60 -1.94
C THR A 124 2.34 23.95 -1.53
N LEU A 125 1.56 23.45 -2.48
CA LEU A 125 0.29 22.76 -2.23
C LEU A 125 0.48 21.29 -1.91
N ASN A 126 -0.43 20.70 -1.14
CA ASN A 126 -0.41 19.29 -0.80
C ASN A 126 -1.27 18.46 -1.75
N GLY A 127 -0.85 17.23 -1.98
CA GLY A 127 -1.60 16.11 -2.55
C GLY A 127 -2.71 16.49 -3.56
N LYS A 128 -3.95 16.17 -3.23
CA LYS A 128 -5.14 16.39 -4.05
C LYS A 128 -5.30 17.85 -4.50
N MET A 129 -4.99 18.81 -3.62
CA MET A 129 -5.13 20.24 -3.95
C MET A 129 -4.25 20.68 -5.12
N LYS A 130 -3.06 20.07 -5.31
CA LYS A 130 -2.23 20.34 -6.50
C LYS A 130 -2.98 19.96 -7.78
N ALA A 131 -3.60 18.80 -7.77
CA ALA A 131 -4.32 18.26 -8.92
C ALA A 131 -5.58 19.10 -9.21
N GLU A 132 -6.33 19.48 -8.18
CA GLU A 132 -7.49 20.37 -8.29
C GLU A 132 -7.11 21.75 -8.83
N TYR A 133 -6.02 22.30 -8.35
CA TYR A 133 -5.55 23.60 -8.81
C TYR A 133 -5.07 23.55 -10.28
N LEU A 134 -4.41 22.47 -10.70
CA LEU A 134 -4.06 22.26 -12.09
C LEU A 134 -5.30 22.14 -12.98
N ASP A 135 -6.29 21.35 -12.55
CA ASP A 135 -7.54 21.18 -13.28
C ASP A 135 -8.28 22.54 -13.43
N TYR A 136 -8.37 23.31 -12.32
CA TYR A 136 -8.94 24.66 -12.32
C TYR A 136 -8.26 25.60 -13.34
N ILE A 137 -6.92 25.65 -13.34
CA ILE A 137 -6.17 26.50 -14.29
C ILE A 137 -6.45 26.09 -15.74
N LEU A 138 -6.51 24.80 -16.01
CA LEU A 138 -6.76 24.27 -17.36
C LEU A 138 -8.23 24.43 -17.80
N GLU A 139 -9.19 24.38 -16.87
CA GLU A 139 -10.60 24.69 -17.14
C GLU A 139 -10.81 26.15 -17.53
N GLN A 140 -10.00 27.07 -16.99
CA GLN A 140 -10.01 28.48 -17.35
C GLN A 140 -9.26 28.77 -18.67
N ASP A 141 -8.80 27.72 -19.37
CA ASP A 141 -7.97 27.82 -20.59
C ASP A 141 -6.73 28.72 -20.39
N LYS A 142 -6.21 28.77 -19.15
CA LYS A 142 -5.00 29.53 -18.86
C LYS A 142 -3.79 28.83 -19.49
N PRO A 143 -2.90 29.57 -20.11
CA PRO A 143 -1.67 29.00 -20.63
C PRO A 143 -0.74 28.62 -19.48
N VAL A 144 -0.21 27.39 -19.53
CA VAL A 144 0.73 26.86 -18.56
C VAL A 144 2.05 26.54 -19.29
N LYS A 145 3.12 27.16 -18.80
CA LYS A 145 4.46 26.90 -19.32
C LYS A 145 4.87 25.46 -19.05
N ASN A 146 5.37 24.77 -20.06
CA ASN A 146 5.77 23.37 -19.97
C ASN A 146 4.64 22.48 -19.41
N LEU A 147 3.44 22.59 -19.97
CA LEU A 147 2.22 21.96 -19.45
C LEU A 147 2.37 20.47 -19.21
N TYR A 148 2.97 19.70 -20.12
CA TYR A 148 3.15 18.27 -19.94
C TYR A 148 4.03 17.93 -18.75
N GLN A 149 5.21 18.59 -18.63
CA GLN A 149 6.09 18.36 -17.49
C GLN A 149 5.42 18.76 -16.17
N MET A 150 4.65 19.84 -16.18
CA MET A 150 3.89 20.29 -15.00
C MET A 150 2.84 19.25 -14.61
N PHE A 151 2.03 18.80 -15.55
CA PHE A 151 1.05 17.74 -15.34
C PHE A 151 1.72 16.48 -14.77
N HIS A 152 2.82 16.03 -15.39
CA HIS A 152 3.54 14.85 -14.96
C HIS A 152 4.09 15.00 -13.54
N ALA A 153 4.70 16.14 -13.21
CA ALA A 153 5.23 16.41 -11.88
C ALA A 153 4.13 16.45 -10.82
N VAL A 154 3.01 17.12 -11.11
CA VAL A 154 1.83 17.16 -10.22
C VAL A 154 1.29 15.76 -10.02
N TYR A 155 1.09 15.01 -11.10
CA TYR A 155 0.50 13.68 -11.07
C TYR A 155 1.33 12.70 -10.22
N VAL A 156 2.64 12.58 -10.51
CA VAL A 156 3.55 11.66 -9.82
C VAL A 156 3.75 12.04 -8.34
N SER A 157 3.64 13.33 -8.00
CA SER A 157 3.76 13.81 -6.61
C SER A 157 2.45 13.80 -5.81
N THR A 158 1.36 13.32 -6.41
CA THR A 158 0.03 13.27 -5.79
C THR A 158 -0.34 11.82 -5.48
N ASP A 159 -0.15 11.40 -4.23
CA ASP A 159 -0.47 10.04 -3.78
C ASP A 159 -1.96 9.71 -3.88
N PHE A 160 -2.82 10.69 -3.62
CA PHE A 160 -4.27 10.55 -3.63
C PHE A 160 -4.91 11.73 -4.36
N GLY A 161 -5.95 11.45 -5.13
CA GLY A 161 -6.78 12.48 -5.73
C GLY A 161 -6.30 13.01 -7.09
N ALA A 162 -5.25 12.47 -7.71
CA ALA A 162 -4.83 12.87 -9.06
C ALA A 162 -5.94 12.68 -10.12
N SER A 163 -6.90 11.79 -9.85
CA SER A 163 -8.07 11.55 -10.69
C SER A 163 -9.11 12.69 -10.73
N VAL A 164 -8.94 13.74 -9.92
CA VAL A 164 -9.77 14.96 -10.01
C VAL A 164 -9.46 15.74 -11.29
N ILE A 165 -8.26 15.59 -11.86
CA ILE A 165 -7.94 16.18 -13.16
C ILE A 165 -8.85 15.56 -14.22
N SER A 166 -9.64 16.38 -14.88
CA SER A 166 -10.60 15.91 -15.88
C SER A 166 -9.92 15.24 -17.07
N LYS A 167 -10.60 14.29 -17.71
CA LYS A 167 -10.06 13.59 -18.89
C LYS A 167 -9.64 14.56 -19.98
N ASP A 168 -10.40 15.64 -20.18
CA ASP A 168 -10.10 16.63 -21.21
C ASP A 168 -8.83 17.42 -20.86
N ASN A 169 -8.61 17.75 -19.59
CA ASN A 169 -7.40 18.42 -19.16
C ASN A 169 -6.18 17.48 -19.19
N VAL A 170 -6.36 16.18 -18.85
CA VAL A 170 -5.31 15.17 -19.12
C VAL A 170 -4.97 15.12 -20.60
N ARG A 171 -5.96 15.09 -21.52
CA ARG A 171 -5.71 15.12 -22.97
C ARG A 171 -4.97 16.39 -23.39
N LYS A 172 -5.37 17.58 -22.88
CA LYS A 172 -4.66 18.84 -23.14
C LYS A 172 -3.18 18.74 -22.75
N ALA A 173 -2.90 18.17 -21.58
CA ALA A 173 -1.52 18.00 -21.09
C ALA A 173 -0.71 17.03 -21.97
N ILE A 174 -1.27 15.89 -22.35
CA ILE A 174 -0.62 14.90 -23.22
C ILE A 174 -0.34 15.49 -24.62
N LEU A 175 -1.27 16.26 -25.17
CA LEU A 175 -1.08 16.92 -26.46
C LEU A 175 0.02 18.00 -26.43
N ALA A 176 0.33 18.54 -25.26
CA ALA A 176 1.38 19.53 -25.06
C ALA A 176 2.79 18.95 -24.98
N MET A 177 2.96 17.64 -25.13
CA MET A 177 4.28 16.99 -25.22
C MET A 177 5.11 17.59 -26.35
N THR A 178 6.36 17.84 -26.08
CA THR A 178 7.36 18.17 -27.09
C THR A 178 7.62 16.96 -28.01
N GLU A 179 8.25 17.17 -29.15
CA GLU A 179 8.63 16.08 -30.06
C GLU A 179 9.63 15.10 -29.42
N GLU A 180 10.47 15.59 -28.51
CA GLU A 180 11.40 14.78 -27.74
C GLU A 180 10.67 13.85 -26.78
N GLU A 181 9.69 14.35 -26.04
CA GLU A 181 8.87 13.57 -25.10
C GLU A 181 7.98 12.55 -25.83
N LYS A 182 7.43 12.91 -26.98
CA LYS A 182 6.70 11.95 -27.82
C LYS A 182 7.60 10.82 -28.32
N THR A 183 8.82 11.15 -28.71
CA THR A 183 9.80 10.17 -29.17
C THR A 183 10.19 9.22 -28.03
N GLU A 184 10.41 9.74 -26.82
CA GLU A 184 10.68 8.94 -25.64
C GLU A 184 9.52 8.00 -25.31
N LEU A 185 8.29 8.50 -25.30
CA LEU A 185 7.09 7.69 -25.10
C LEU A 185 6.98 6.55 -26.13
N VAL A 186 7.26 6.81 -27.42
CA VAL A 186 7.26 5.78 -28.46
C VAL A 186 8.33 4.73 -28.20
N ASN A 187 9.53 5.14 -27.79
CA ASN A 187 10.64 4.23 -27.47
C ASN A 187 10.31 3.32 -26.27
N GLN A 188 9.70 3.87 -25.25
CA GLN A 188 9.27 3.09 -24.06
C GLN A 188 8.17 2.09 -24.44
N LYS A 189 7.17 2.49 -25.20
CA LYS A 189 6.10 1.60 -25.70
C LYS A 189 6.63 0.51 -26.63
N ALA A 190 7.68 0.76 -27.40
CA ALA A 190 8.28 -0.21 -28.31
C ALA A 190 8.88 -1.42 -27.58
N GLN A 191 9.20 -1.29 -26.30
CA GLN A 191 9.73 -2.38 -25.47
C GLN A 191 8.63 -3.30 -24.91
N LEU A 192 7.38 -2.92 -25.04
CA LEU A 192 6.23 -3.67 -24.54
C LEU A 192 5.61 -4.55 -25.63
N ALA A 193 4.95 -5.64 -25.20
CA ALA A 193 4.09 -6.43 -26.08
C ALA A 193 2.89 -5.57 -26.56
N ASP A 194 2.23 -5.97 -27.65
CA ASP A 194 1.09 -5.23 -28.20
C ASP A 194 -0.09 -5.18 -27.22
N THR A 195 -0.32 -6.27 -26.49
CA THR A 195 -1.25 -6.34 -25.36
C THR A 195 -0.45 -6.62 -24.11
N ILE A 196 -0.69 -5.86 -23.06
CA ILE A 196 0.02 -5.96 -21.79
C ILE A 196 -0.96 -6.13 -20.63
N THR A 197 -0.53 -6.86 -19.63
CA THR A 197 -1.23 -6.94 -18.36
C THR A 197 -0.81 -5.80 -17.46
N ILE A 198 -1.78 -5.16 -16.84
CA ILE A 198 -1.61 -4.08 -15.88
C ILE A 198 -2.34 -4.41 -14.58
N TYR A 199 -1.87 -3.83 -13.50
CA TYR A 199 -2.39 -4.09 -12.16
C TYR A 199 -2.72 -2.79 -11.44
N ARG A 200 -3.75 -2.83 -10.60
CA ARG A 200 -4.09 -1.71 -9.74
C ARG A 200 -4.47 -2.20 -8.35
N GLY A 201 -3.87 -1.60 -7.33
CA GLY A 201 -4.27 -1.77 -5.94
C GLY A 201 -5.25 -0.70 -5.50
N GLU A 202 -6.36 -1.10 -4.92
CA GLU A 202 -7.35 -0.20 -4.32
C GLU A 202 -7.53 -0.52 -2.84
N GLY A 203 -7.21 0.44 -1.98
CA GLY A 203 -7.55 0.45 -0.57
C GLY A 203 -8.77 1.32 -0.29
N SER A 204 -9.12 1.52 0.98
CA SER A 204 -10.31 2.27 1.42
C SER A 204 -10.37 3.73 0.96
N ALA A 205 -9.22 4.36 0.73
CA ALA A 205 -9.12 5.75 0.27
C ALA A 205 -8.92 5.87 -1.25
N SER A 206 -8.88 4.76 -1.98
CA SER A 206 -8.61 4.77 -3.41
C SER A 206 -9.85 5.14 -4.22
N VAL A 207 -9.63 5.90 -5.29
CA VAL A 207 -10.64 6.07 -6.34
C VAL A 207 -10.80 4.75 -7.09
N GLY A 208 -12.05 4.36 -7.35
CA GLY A 208 -12.36 3.15 -8.09
C GLY A 208 -11.74 3.17 -9.51
N TYR A 209 -11.32 2.02 -10.00
CA TYR A 209 -10.60 1.87 -11.28
C TYR A 209 -11.33 2.47 -12.48
N GLN A 210 -12.67 2.57 -12.42
CA GLN A 210 -13.48 3.18 -13.48
C GLN A 210 -13.17 4.68 -13.68
N ASN A 211 -12.65 5.33 -12.64
CA ASN A 211 -12.33 6.75 -12.63
C ASN A 211 -10.82 7.02 -12.44
N ALA A 212 -10.01 5.97 -12.40
CA ALA A 212 -8.59 6.07 -12.20
C ALA A 212 -7.82 6.09 -13.54
N TYR A 213 -6.67 6.75 -13.54
CA TYR A 213 -5.72 6.74 -14.67
C TYR A 213 -4.50 5.85 -14.40
N SER A 214 -4.10 5.72 -13.14
CA SER A 214 -2.88 5.06 -12.69
C SER A 214 -3.03 3.55 -12.62
N TRP A 215 -2.10 2.86 -13.24
CA TRP A 215 -1.93 1.40 -13.21
C TRP A 215 -0.44 1.07 -13.14
N SER A 216 -0.09 -0.10 -12.65
CA SER A 216 1.28 -0.58 -12.62
C SER A 216 1.48 -1.77 -13.56
N LEU A 217 2.67 -1.89 -14.12
CA LEU A 217 3.13 -3.11 -14.80
C LEU A 217 3.56 -4.19 -13.80
N ASP A 218 3.74 -3.83 -12.52
CA ASP A 218 4.17 -4.72 -11.46
C ASP A 218 3.02 -5.02 -10.48
N PRO A 219 2.56 -6.28 -10.38
CA PRO A 219 1.50 -6.66 -9.44
C PRO A 219 1.89 -6.49 -7.97
N ASN A 220 3.19 -6.50 -7.62
CA ASN A 220 3.64 -6.28 -6.25
C ASN A 220 3.40 -4.83 -5.82
N VAL A 221 3.55 -3.88 -6.74
CA VAL A 221 3.17 -2.49 -6.51
C VAL A 221 1.66 -2.37 -6.26
N ALA A 222 0.84 -3.06 -7.06
CA ALA A 222 -0.61 -3.08 -6.84
C ALA A 222 -0.96 -3.71 -5.47
N ALA A 223 -0.28 -4.79 -5.07
CA ALA A 223 -0.45 -5.41 -3.76
C ALA A 223 -0.11 -4.42 -2.63
N PHE A 224 0.98 -3.66 -2.74
CA PHE A 224 1.31 -2.60 -1.80
C PHE A 224 0.18 -1.56 -1.67
N TYR A 225 -0.32 -1.04 -2.79
CA TYR A 225 -1.38 -0.03 -2.77
C TYR A 225 -2.72 -0.56 -2.24
N ALA A 226 -3.02 -1.85 -2.45
CA ALA A 226 -4.22 -2.49 -1.90
C ALA A 226 -4.17 -2.64 -0.38
N THR A 227 -2.96 -2.71 0.21
CA THR A 227 -2.77 -3.09 1.61
C THR A 227 -2.20 -1.99 2.50
N ARG A 228 -1.62 -0.92 1.94
CA ARG A 228 -0.81 0.09 2.67
C ARG A 228 -1.54 0.89 3.74
N LEU A 229 -2.86 1.07 3.64
CA LEU A 229 -3.66 1.91 4.55
C LEU A 229 -4.66 1.10 5.37
N GLY A 230 -4.43 -0.17 5.53
CA GLY A 230 -5.13 -0.72 6.50
C GLY A 230 -5.94 -1.94 6.59
N SER A 231 -6.57 -2.02 7.67
CA SER A 231 -7.34 -3.07 8.27
C SER A 231 -8.70 -3.38 7.59
N MET A 232 -9.13 -2.55 6.63
CA MET A 232 -10.51 -2.61 6.09
C MET A 232 -10.65 -3.54 4.87
N GLY A 233 -9.56 -4.16 4.42
CA GLY A 233 -9.52 -4.88 3.16
C GLY A 233 -9.41 -3.92 1.96
N GLY A 234 -8.86 -4.42 0.87
CA GLY A 234 -8.72 -3.72 -0.39
C GLY A 234 -8.95 -4.70 -1.52
N ARG A 235 -8.53 -4.35 -2.73
CA ARG A 235 -8.53 -5.28 -3.86
C ARG A 235 -7.38 -5.03 -4.80
N ILE A 236 -6.90 -6.08 -5.42
CA ILE A 236 -5.98 -6.01 -6.55
C ILE A 236 -6.78 -6.31 -7.80
N ILE A 237 -6.61 -5.50 -8.82
CA ILE A 237 -7.29 -5.60 -10.11
C ILE A 237 -6.24 -5.96 -11.14
N GLU A 238 -6.46 -7.04 -11.85
CA GLU A 238 -5.70 -7.43 -13.03
C GLU A 238 -6.50 -7.10 -14.28
N ALA A 239 -5.86 -6.42 -15.23
CA ALA A 239 -6.50 -5.97 -16.45
C ALA A 239 -5.55 -6.07 -17.64
N GLU A 240 -6.10 -6.00 -18.84
CA GLU A 240 -5.34 -5.90 -20.09
C GLU A 240 -5.63 -4.57 -20.80
N ILE A 241 -4.60 -4.03 -21.42
CA ILE A 241 -4.67 -2.89 -22.33
C ILE A 241 -3.82 -3.13 -23.57
N LYS A 242 -4.04 -2.36 -24.62
CA LYS A 242 -3.09 -2.25 -25.73
C LYS A 242 -2.02 -1.22 -25.36
N LYS A 243 -0.76 -1.48 -25.72
CA LYS A 243 0.34 -0.53 -25.45
C LYS A 243 0.12 0.86 -26.07
N GLU A 244 -0.63 0.94 -27.18
CA GLU A 244 -0.98 2.18 -27.85
C GLU A 244 -1.86 3.08 -26.99
N ASP A 245 -2.69 2.50 -26.09
CA ASP A 245 -3.60 3.23 -25.21
C ASP A 245 -2.91 3.86 -23.98
N ILE A 246 -1.63 3.57 -23.75
CA ILE A 246 -0.83 4.24 -22.72
C ILE A 246 -0.70 5.72 -23.08
N LEU A 247 -1.14 6.59 -22.18
CA LEU A 247 -1.03 8.04 -22.33
C LEU A 247 0.39 8.52 -22.05
N CYS A 248 0.97 8.07 -20.96
CA CYS A 248 2.36 8.31 -20.58
C CYS A 248 2.76 7.29 -19.50
N PHE A 249 4.05 7.24 -19.18
CA PHE A 249 4.58 6.54 -18.02
C PHE A 249 4.65 7.52 -16.87
N GLY A 250 4.33 7.05 -15.66
CA GLY A 250 4.40 7.81 -14.42
C GLY A 250 5.67 7.53 -13.63
N SER A 251 5.52 7.17 -12.34
CA SER A 251 6.63 6.80 -11.46
C SER A 251 7.36 5.55 -11.96
N SER A 252 8.66 5.68 -12.21
CA SER A 252 9.50 4.52 -12.59
C SER A 252 9.64 3.50 -11.44
N ALA A 253 9.61 3.97 -10.19
CA ALA A 253 9.66 3.11 -9.00
C ALA A 253 8.42 2.23 -8.87
N ASP A 254 7.29 2.70 -9.39
CA ASP A 254 6.01 1.98 -9.37
C ASP A 254 5.70 1.31 -10.73
N GLN A 255 6.61 1.39 -11.69
CA GLN A 255 6.41 0.94 -13.06
C GLN A 255 5.05 1.41 -13.62
N GLU A 256 4.73 2.68 -13.35
CA GLU A 256 3.42 3.24 -13.53
C GLU A 256 3.14 3.57 -14.99
N VAL A 257 1.93 3.26 -15.42
CA VAL A 257 1.36 3.67 -16.72
C VAL A 257 0.04 4.39 -16.48
N LEU A 258 -0.19 5.47 -17.23
CA LEU A 258 -1.45 6.17 -17.24
C LEU A 258 -2.26 5.73 -18.45
N VAL A 259 -3.52 5.40 -18.22
CA VAL A 259 -4.46 4.97 -19.26
C VAL A 259 -5.88 5.40 -18.91
N PHE A 260 -6.69 5.75 -19.90
CA PHE A 260 -8.10 6.02 -19.68
C PHE A 260 -8.87 4.72 -19.44
N SER A 261 -9.79 4.75 -18.47
CA SER A 261 -10.56 3.57 -18.04
C SER A 261 -11.38 2.89 -19.16
N GLU A 262 -11.76 3.62 -20.22
CA GLU A 262 -12.46 3.07 -21.38
C GLU A 262 -11.62 2.08 -22.21
N HIS A 263 -10.31 2.09 -22.05
CA HIS A 263 -9.38 1.17 -22.71
C HIS A 263 -8.94 0.00 -21.84
N VAL A 264 -9.42 -0.04 -20.58
CA VAL A 264 -9.03 -1.06 -19.60
C VAL A 264 -10.01 -2.23 -19.62
N HIS A 265 -9.49 -3.42 -19.86
CA HIS A 265 -10.27 -4.67 -19.88
C HIS A 265 -9.93 -5.49 -18.64
N VAL A 266 -10.77 -5.39 -17.60
CA VAL A 266 -10.58 -6.13 -16.35
C VAL A 266 -10.69 -7.62 -16.61
N LYS A 267 -9.71 -8.40 -16.12
CA LYS A 267 -9.63 -9.85 -16.21
C LYS A 267 -10.01 -10.51 -14.89
N GLU A 268 -9.43 -10.04 -13.80
CA GLU A 268 -9.62 -10.67 -12.49
C GLU A 268 -9.61 -9.62 -11.36
N LEU A 269 -10.31 -9.93 -10.29
CA LEU A 269 -10.37 -9.15 -9.05
C LEU A 269 -9.98 -10.05 -7.89
N TYR A 270 -8.97 -9.60 -7.10
CA TYR A 270 -8.50 -10.29 -5.90
C TYR A 270 -8.88 -9.45 -4.68
N ASN A 271 -10.03 -9.78 -4.07
CA ASN A 271 -10.52 -9.06 -2.90
C ASN A 271 -9.71 -9.44 -1.67
N GLN A 272 -9.08 -8.47 -1.05
CA GLN A 272 -8.29 -8.67 0.16
C GLN A 272 -9.18 -8.74 1.39
N HIS A 273 -8.88 -9.67 2.28
CA HIS A 273 -9.61 -9.83 3.53
C HIS A 273 -9.07 -8.88 4.61
N GLY A 274 -9.98 -8.21 5.30
CA GLY A 274 -9.66 -7.29 6.37
C GLY A 274 -9.35 -7.98 7.71
N LEU A 275 -9.08 -7.16 8.73
CA LEU A 275 -8.65 -7.59 10.06
C LEU A 275 -9.61 -8.61 10.73
N ASP A 276 -10.92 -8.44 10.58
CA ASP A 276 -11.91 -9.34 11.20
C ASP A 276 -11.82 -10.77 10.68
N TYR A 277 -11.64 -10.94 9.36
CA TYR A 277 -11.42 -12.25 8.77
C TYR A 277 -10.13 -12.88 9.32
N ILE A 278 -9.04 -12.12 9.33
CA ILE A 278 -7.73 -12.58 9.77
C ILE A 278 -7.76 -13.01 11.24
N LYS A 279 -8.45 -12.22 12.09
CA LYS A 279 -8.66 -12.56 13.50
C LYS A 279 -9.44 -13.87 13.65
N THR A 280 -10.51 -14.04 12.88
CA THR A 280 -11.30 -15.28 12.87
C THR A 280 -10.44 -16.47 12.46
N GLN A 281 -9.60 -16.34 11.44
CA GLN A 281 -8.69 -17.42 11.01
C GLN A 281 -7.66 -17.76 12.10
N ALA A 282 -7.07 -16.75 12.75
CA ALA A 282 -6.13 -16.97 13.85
C ALA A 282 -6.80 -17.73 15.01
N GLU A 283 -7.99 -17.33 15.43
CA GLU A 283 -8.76 -18.00 16.48
C GLU A 283 -9.17 -19.43 16.07
N THR A 284 -9.58 -19.63 14.83
CA THR A 284 -9.99 -20.94 14.29
C THR A 284 -8.84 -21.94 14.29
N TYR A 285 -7.63 -21.50 13.93
CA TYR A 285 -6.47 -22.37 13.79
C TYR A 285 -5.53 -22.36 15.00
N GLU A 286 -5.83 -21.59 16.06
CA GLU A 286 -5.06 -21.62 17.31
C GLU A 286 -4.89 -23.06 17.87
N PRO A 287 -5.94 -23.92 17.96
CA PRO A 287 -5.77 -25.28 18.41
C PRO A 287 -4.82 -26.11 17.55
N LEU A 288 -4.81 -25.88 16.24
CA LEU A 288 -3.93 -26.57 15.29
C LEU A 288 -2.47 -26.13 15.47
N VAL A 289 -2.22 -24.84 15.62
CA VAL A 289 -0.89 -24.27 15.92
C VAL A 289 -0.38 -24.82 17.25
N ASN A 290 -1.24 -24.87 18.27
CA ASN A 290 -0.89 -25.45 19.57
C ASN A 290 -0.57 -26.95 19.49
N ALA A 291 -1.25 -27.71 18.64
CA ALA A 291 -0.93 -29.12 18.39
C ALA A 291 0.45 -29.30 17.74
N CYS A 292 0.94 -28.31 16.98
CA CYS A 292 2.27 -28.29 16.39
C CYS A 292 3.33 -27.63 17.29
N SER A 293 3.02 -27.26 18.54
CA SER A 293 3.89 -26.44 19.40
C SER A 293 5.28 -27.04 19.59
N ASP A 294 5.39 -28.35 19.80
CA ASP A 294 6.69 -29.01 19.98
C ASP A 294 7.59 -28.87 18.75
N VAL A 295 7.02 -28.90 17.55
CA VAL A 295 7.75 -28.70 16.30
C VAL A 295 8.08 -27.22 16.10
N ILE A 296 7.14 -26.33 16.38
CA ILE A 296 7.35 -24.88 16.29
C ILE A 296 8.50 -24.47 17.23
N LEU A 297 8.60 -25.06 18.41
CA LEU A 297 9.71 -24.81 19.35
C LEU A 297 11.07 -25.30 18.84
N MET A 298 11.12 -26.17 17.82
CA MET A 298 12.36 -26.57 17.15
C MET A 298 12.91 -25.50 16.20
N ASN A 299 12.12 -24.49 15.83
CA ASN A 299 12.58 -23.37 15.03
C ASN A 299 13.37 -22.37 15.89
N GLN A 300 14.08 -21.43 15.24
CA GLN A 300 14.80 -20.37 15.92
C GLN A 300 13.86 -19.56 16.82
N GLU A 301 14.37 -19.10 17.94
CA GLU A 301 13.58 -18.29 18.87
C GLU A 301 13.33 -16.89 18.30
N THR A 302 14.33 -16.33 17.65
CA THR A 302 14.29 -15.01 17.00
C THR A 302 14.93 -15.09 15.63
N GLY A 303 14.57 -14.19 14.74
CA GLY A 303 15.14 -14.08 13.40
C GLY A 303 14.11 -14.26 12.29
N VAL A 304 14.60 -14.39 11.07
CA VAL A 304 13.75 -14.46 9.87
C VAL A 304 12.90 -15.73 9.80
N TYR A 305 13.44 -16.85 10.30
CA TYR A 305 12.80 -18.18 10.28
C TYR A 305 12.49 -18.64 11.72
N ASP A 306 11.89 -17.75 12.47
CA ASP A 306 11.58 -17.97 13.87
C ASP A 306 10.28 -18.78 14.09
N ARG A 307 9.97 -19.00 15.38
CA ARG A 307 8.75 -19.70 15.79
C ARG A 307 7.47 -19.03 15.30
N MET A 308 7.48 -17.70 15.23
CA MET A 308 6.32 -16.94 14.75
C MET A 308 6.11 -17.11 13.24
N HIS A 309 7.21 -17.17 12.47
CA HIS A 309 7.16 -17.55 11.05
C HIS A 309 6.48 -18.91 10.84
N ALA A 310 6.94 -19.93 11.58
CA ALA A 310 6.35 -21.26 11.48
C ALA A 310 4.84 -21.29 11.83
N ALA A 311 4.44 -20.54 12.86
CA ALA A 311 3.04 -20.41 13.24
C ALA A 311 2.20 -19.67 12.17
N ARG A 312 2.70 -18.55 11.64
CA ARG A 312 2.03 -17.80 10.57
C ARG A 312 1.85 -18.64 9.32
N MET A 313 2.88 -19.36 8.92
CA MET A 313 2.80 -20.29 7.78
C MET A 313 1.72 -21.35 7.96
N ALA A 314 1.60 -21.94 9.15
CA ALA A 314 0.58 -22.96 9.43
C ALA A 314 -0.84 -22.38 9.28
N VAL A 315 -1.10 -21.17 9.79
CA VAL A 315 -2.40 -20.52 9.66
C VAL A 315 -2.67 -20.11 8.21
N LEU A 316 -1.68 -19.55 7.48
CA LEU A 316 -1.84 -19.19 6.08
C LEU A 316 -2.13 -20.39 5.21
N ALA A 317 -1.40 -21.51 5.36
CA ALA A 317 -1.62 -22.71 4.60
C ALA A 317 -3.03 -23.30 4.84
N ALA A 318 -3.46 -23.36 6.10
CA ALA A 318 -4.81 -23.78 6.47
C ALA A 318 -5.89 -22.86 5.88
N SER A 319 -5.68 -21.55 5.90
CA SER A 319 -6.61 -20.56 5.36
C SER A 319 -6.73 -20.66 3.83
N ILE A 320 -5.62 -20.90 3.11
CA ILE A 320 -5.65 -21.10 1.67
C ILE A 320 -6.45 -22.38 1.34
N TYR A 321 -6.14 -23.47 2.03
CA TYR A 321 -6.83 -24.76 1.83
C TYR A 321 -8.33 -24.62 2.07
N GLU A 322 -8.75 -24.04 3.18
CA GLU A 322 -10.16 -23.84 3.51
C GLU A 322 -10.90 -23.01 2.45
N LYS A 323 -10.30 -21.94 1.94
CA LYS A 323 -10.90 -21.14 0.87
C LYS A 323 -11.08 -21.89 -0.43
N ARG A 324 -10.16 -22.82 -0.72
CA ARG A 324 -10.23 -23.65 -1.94
C ARG A 324 -11.23 -24.80 -1.82
N HIS A 325 -11.39 -25.35 -0.60
CA HIS A 325 -12.17 -26.54 -0.31
C HIS A 325 -13.37 -26.23 0.59
N ILE A 326 -14.19 -25.24 0.20
CA ILE A 326 -15.37 -24.82 0.98
C ILE A 326 -16.38 -25.97 1.13
N GLU A 327 -16.54 -26.81 0.09
CA GLU A 327 -17.56 -27.87 0.03
C GLU A 327 -17.00 -29.26 0.36
N ASP A 328 -15.70 -29.49 0.14
CA ASP A 328 -15.03 -30.79 0.24
C ASP A 328 -13.81 -30.79 1.17
N ARG A 329 -13.84 -29.92 2.17
CA ARG A 329 -12.77 -29.77 3.15
C ARG A 329 -12.46 -31.07 3.89
N GLU A 330 -11.18 -31.44 3.91
CA GLU A 330 -10.66 -32.56 4.70
C GLU A 330 -9.73 -32.04 5.83
N ASP A 331 -10.10 -32.30 7.08
CA ASP A 331 -9.31 -31.84 8.24
C ASP A 331 -7.91 -32.48 8.29
N ILE A 332 -7.74 -33.66 7.67
CA ILE A 332 -6.43 -34.31 7.59
C ILE A 332 -5.45 -33.50 6.73
N ASP A 333 -5.89 -32.88 5.65
CA ASP A 333 -5.05 -32.07 4.78
C ASP A 333 -4.59 -30.79 5.47
N ILE A 334 -5.49 -30.18 6.26
CA ILE A 334 -5.15 -29.03 7.09
C ILE A 334 -4.08 -29.41 8.12
N ALA A 335 -4.21 -30.59 8.75
CA ALA A 335 -3.22 -31.07 9.72
C ALA A 335 -1.86 -31.37 9.06
N ILE A 336 -1.86 -31.96 7.86
CA ILE A 336 -0.65 -32.20 7.05
C ILE A 336 0.04 -30.89 6.70
N LEU A 337 -0.70 -29.91 6.20
CA LEU A 337 -0.18 -28.59 5.85
C LEU A 337 0.41 -27.84 7.05
N ALA A 338 -0.30 -27.85 8.20
CA ALA A 338 0.19 -27.20 9.42
C ALA A 338 1.47 -27.86 9.93
N LEU A 339 1.54 -29.17 9.92
CA LEU A 339 2.72 -29.92 10.33
C LEU A 339 3.90 -29.67 9.37
N ALA A 340 3.67 -29.69 8.07
CA ALA A 340 4.68 -29.39 7.08
C ALA A 340 5.18 -27.95 7.20
N ALA A 341 4.28 -26.98 7.42
CA ALA A 341 4.62 -25.59 7.68
C ALA A 341 5.48 -25.42 8.94
N ALA A 342 5.11 -26.09 10.05
CA ALA A 342 5.88 -26.05 11.30
C ALA A 342 7.30 -26.62 11.14
N PHE A 343 7.48 -27.64 10.30
CA PHE A 343 8.80 -28.24 10.02
C PHE A 343 9.60 -27.48 8.95
N SER A 344 8.98 -26.66 8.11
CA SER A 344 9.55 -26.18 6.83
C SER A 344 10.93 -25.54 6.98
N ASP A 345 11.18 -24.85 8.08
CA ASP A 345 12.40 -24.09 8.30
C ASP A 345 13.19 -24.50 9.58
N THR A 346 12.84 -25.62 10.20
CA THR A 346 13.56 -26.19 11.38
C THR A 346 15.05 -26.43 11.11
N CYS A 347 15.43 -26.60 9.84
CA CYS A 347 16.83 -26.78 9.44
C CYS A 347 17.70 -25.56 9.77
N TYR A 348 17.16 -24.35 9.83
CA TYR A 348 17.94 -23.16 10.17
C TYR A 348 18.42 -23.19 11.60
N ALA A 349 17.56 -23.54 12.55
CA ALA A 349 17.96 -23.69 13.96
C ALA A 349 18.89 -24.91 14.14
N ALA A 350 18.59 -26.04 13.50
CA ALA A 350 19.39 -27.26 13.61
C ALA A 350 20.80 -27.12 13.02
N ASN A 351 20.99 -26.20 12.06
CA ASN A 351 22.26 -25.98 11.39
C ASN A 351 23.04 -24.75 11.93
N GLU A 352 22.56 -24.11 12.98
CA GLU A 352 23.22 -22.96 13.60
C GLU A 352 24.63 -23.35 14.08
N GLY A 353 25.63 -22.60 13.59
CA GLY A 353 27.04 -22.89 13.90
C GLY A 353 27.68 -24.08 13.19
N ILE A 354 26.96 -24.75 12.28
CA ILE A 354 27.50 -25.90 11.49
C ILE A 354 28.04 -25.38 10.14
N GLU A 355 29.34 -25.48 9.97
CA GLU A 355 30.02 -25.22 8.70
C GLU A 355 30.11 -26.50 7.88
N THR A 356 29.51 -26.58 6.68
CA THR A 356 29.72 -27.62 5.65
C THR A 356 28.74 -28.81 5.58
N ASP A 357 29.16 -29.93 4.97
CA ASP A 357 28.41 -31.11 4.47
C ASP A 357 27.55 -31.86 5.50
N ALA A 358 27.56 -31.44 6.79
CA ALA A 358 26.76 -32.03 7.84
C ALA A 358 25.38 -31.36 8.04
N LYS A 359 25.05 -30.36 7.21
CA LYS A 359 23.78 -29.65 7.31
C LYS A 359 22.60 -30.58 7.01
N LYS A 360 21.62 -30.55 7.93
CA LYS A 360 20.36 -31.28 7.79
C LYS A 360 19.35 -30.43 7.05
N THR A 361 18.54 -31.05 6.22
CA THR A 361 17.33 -30.43 5.67
C THR A 361 16.16 -30.62 6.65
N SER A 362 15.10 -29.83 6.51
CA SER A 362 13.88 -30.01 7.30
C SER A 362 13.25 -31.38 7.05
N TYR A 363 13.37 -31.92 5.82
CA TYR A 363 13.02 -33.30 5.51
C TYR A 363 13.82 -34.32 6.35
N ASP A 364 15.14 -34.17 6.47
CA ASP A 364 15.97 -35.06 7.28
C ASP A 364 15.58 -35.01 8.77
N ILE A 365 15.24 -33.81 9.27
CA ILE A 365 14.81 -33.60 10.66
C ILE A 365 13.48 -34.33 10.89
N PHE A 366 12.51 -34.18 10.00
CA PHE A 366 11.23 -34.88 10.08
C PHE A 366 11.42 -36.40 10.04
N CYS A 367 12.17 -36.94 9.08
CA CYS A 367 12.43 -38.38 8.95
C CYS A 367 13.11 -38.99 10.17
N ASN A 368 13.82 -38.20 10.99
CA ASN A 368 14.44 -38.65 12.22
C ASN A 368 13.61 -38.34 13.48
N SER A 369 12.44 -37.71 13.35
CA SER A 369 11.52 -37.43 14.44
C SER A 369 10.61 -38.64 14.73
N HIS A 370 9.96 -38.64 15.90
CA HIS A 370 8.92 -39.62 16.24
C HIS A 370 7.65 -39.44 15.41
N LEU A 371 7.45 -38.26 14.81
CA LEU A 371 6.29 -37.90 14.01
C LEU A 371 6.28 -38.58 12.62
N LYS A 372 7.40 -39.13 12.18
CA LYS A 372 7.45 -39.95 10.94
C LYS A 372 6.53 -41.19 10.95
N ASN A 373 5.99 -41.56 12.12
CA ASN A 373 5.12 -42.73 12.25
C ASN A 373 3.63 -42.36 12.30
N ILE A 374 3.26 -41.10 12.04
CA ILE A 374 1.86 -40.74 11.94
C ILE A 374 1.25 -41.26 10.63
N ALA A 375 -0.07 -41.35 10.60
CA ALA A 375 -0.79 -41.54 9.34
C ALA A 375 -0.40 -40.40 8.37
N GLU A 376 -0.38 -40.64 7.09
CA GLU A 376 -0.06 -39.64 6.04
C GLU A 376 1.37 -39.07 6.14
N HIS A 377 2.31 -39.67 6.87
CA HIS A 377 3.70 -39.21 6.99
C HIS A 377 4.38 -39.04 5.61
N HIS A 378 4.05 -39.89 4.65
CA HIS A 378 4.56 -39.83 3.28
C HIS A 378 4.20 -38.52 2.56
N MET A 379 3.01 -37.97 2.86
CA MET A 379 2.60 -36.67 2.33
C MET A 379 3.44 -35.56 2.93
N VAL A 380 3.64 -35.53 4.26
CA VAL A 380 4.52 -34.54 4.91
C VAL A 380 5.97 -34.66 4.40
N GLU A 381 6.47 -35.90 4.21
CA GLU A 381 7.79 -36.14 3.61
C GLU A 381 7.90 -35.55 2.20
N PHE A 382 6.87 -35.71 1.38
CA PHE A 382 6.82 -35.16 0.04
C PHE A 382 6.87 -33.62 0.08
N LEU A 383 6.01 -32.99 0.88
CA LEU A 383 5.94 -31.53 1.02
C LEU A 383 7.29 -30.93 1.45
N LEU A 384 7.91 -31.47 2.51
CA LEU A 384 9.18 -30.97 3.02
C LEU A 384 10.35 -31.17 2.05
N LYS A 385 10.29 -32.24 1.24
CA LYS A 385 11.34 -32.53 0.26
C LYS A 385 11.31 -31.57 -0.92
N TYR A 386 10.13 -31.14 -1.32
CA TYR A 386 9.93 -30.37 -2.55
C TYR A 386 9.50 -28.92 -2.33
N GLN A 387 9.39 -28.46 -1.09
CA GLN A 387 8.94 -27.09 -0.77
C GLN A 387 9.74 -25.96 -1.45
N GLU A 388 11.02 -26.20 -1.76
CA GLU A 388 11.89 -25.20 -2.41
C GLU A 388 11.99 -25.39 -3.94
N VAL A 389 11.34 -26.41 -4.48
CA VAL A 389 11.41 -26.70 -5.92
C VAL A 389 10.47 -25.76 -6.66
N LYS A 390 11.02 -24.96 -7.57
CA LYS A 390 10.27 -24.01 -8.40
C LYS A 390 9.76 -24.59 -9.72
N ASP A 391 10.36 -25.68 -10.17
CA ASP A 391 10.00 -26.34 -11.42
C ASP A 391 8.97 -27.44 -11.18
N VAL A 392 8.28 -27.83 -12.25
CA VAL A 392 7.34 -28.96 -12.23
C VAL A 392 8.09 -30.23 -11.80
N ILE A 393 7.60 -30.87 -10.74
CA ILE A 393 8.16 -32.11 -10.25
C ILE A 393 7.77 -33.21 -11.25
N PRO A 394 8.73 -34.02 -11.74
CA PRO A 394 8.39 -35.14 -12.61
C PRO A 394 7.42 -36.12 -11.94
N ILE A 395 6.32 -36.45 -12.62
CA ILE A 395 5.24 -37.31 -12.11
C ILE A 395 5.74 -38.65 -11.55
N GLU A 396 6.82 -39.18 -12.12
CA GLU A 396 7.45 -40.44 -11.64
C GLU A 396 8.09 -40.27 -10.24
N LYS A 397 8.55 -39.04 -9.89
CA LYS A 397 9.08 -38.76 -8.56
C LYS A 397 7.96 -38.61 -7.55
N THR A 398 6.87 -37.92 -7.93
CA THR A 398 5.67 -37.80 -7.11
C THR A 398 5.06 -39.15 -6.83
N ALA A 399 4.81 -39.96 -7.87
CA ALA A 399 4.24 -41.31 -7.77
C ALA A 399 5.06 -42.30 -6.92
N ARG A 400 6.38 -42.09 -6.79
CA ARG A 400 7.21 -42.89 -5.90
C ARG A 400 7.02 -42.60 -4.42
N MET A 401 6.67 -41.38 -4.07
CA MET A 401 6.52 -40.96 -2.68
C MET A 401 5.06 -41.05 -2.21
N VAL A 402 4.13 -40.73 -3.09
CA VAL A 402 2.70 -40.64 -2.81
C VAL A 402 1.89 -41.37 -3.89
N PRO A 403 2.01 -42.69 -4.01
CA PRO A 403 1.42 -43.46 -5.11
C PRO A 403 -0.11 -43.40 -5.07
N GLY A 404 -0.72 -42.90 -6.15
CA GLY A 404 -2.16 -42.79 -6.30
C GLY A 404 -2.76 -41.48 -5.69
N GLU A 405 -1.90 -40.61 -5.13
CA GLU A 405 -2.31 -39.32 -4.52
C GLU A 405 -1.55 -38.14 -5.13
N GLU A 406 -1.05 -38.30 -6.35
CA GLU A 406 -0.15 -37.34 -6.98
C GLU A 406 -0.77 -35.95 -7.10
N ALA A 407 -2.03 -35.85 -7.53
CA ALA A 407 -2.72 -34.57 -7.71
C ALA A 407 -2.96 -33.87 -6.37
N ARG A 408 -3.34 -34.60 -5.33
CA ARG A 408 -3.49 -34.09 -3.97
C ARG A 408 -2.16 -33.56 -3.43
N ALA A 409 -1.09 -34.31 -3.63
CA ALA A 409 0.24 -33.94 -3.17
C ALA A 409 0.77 -32.67 -3.87
N GLU A 410 0.56 -32.54 -5.17
CA GLU A 410 0.93 -31.34 -5.94
C GLU A 410 0.14 -30.10 -5.48
N GLU A 411 -1.15 -30.26 -5.22
CA GLU A 411 -1.98 -29.16 -4.69
C GLU A 411 -1.55 -28.73 -3.29
N LEU A 412 -1.35 -29.67 -2.36
CA LEU A 412 -0.89 -29.35 -1.01
C LEU A 412 0.51 -28.71 -1.02
N LEU A 413 1.39 -29.14 -1.94
CA LEU A 413 2.69 -28.52 -2.12
C LEU A 413 2.56 -27.06 -2.59
N ALA A 414 1.72 -26.79 -3.57
CA ALA A 414 1.48 -25.45 -4.06
C ALA A 414 0.87 -24.55 -2.98
N ILE A 415 -0.03 -25.08 -2.13
CA ILE A 415 -0.57 -24.34 -0.97
C ILE A 415 0.52 -24.02 0.05
N LEU A 416 1.41 -24.97 0.37
CA LEU A 416 2.53 -24.72 1.29
C LEU A 416 3.49 -23.68 0.73
N GLN A 417 3.79 -23.72 -0.57
CA GLN A 417 4.64 -22.74 -1.26
C GLN A 417 4.00 -21.34 -1.25
N ASP A 418 2.69 -21.25 -1.49
CA ASP A 418 1.94 -20.00 -1.44
C ASP A 418 1.94 -19.41 -0.02
N ALA A 419 1.75 -20.25 1.01
CA ALA A 419 1.83 -19.79 2.40
C ALA A 419 3.23 -19.23 2.74
N LYS A 420 4.28 -19.88 2.25
CA LYS A 420 5.66 -19.41 2.39
C LYS A 420 5.89 -18.10 1.64
N GLU A 421 5.36 -17.98 0.45
CA GLU A 421 5.46 -16.74 -0.35
C GLU A 421 4.68 -15.58 0.31
N LEU A 422 3.47 -15.83 0.83
CA LEU A 422 2.69 -14.84 1.58
C LEU A 422 3.40 -14.35 2.84
N ASP A 423 4.08 -15.23 3.59
CA ASP A 423 4.81 -14.82 4.79
C ASP A 423 6.07 -13.99 4.46
N ARG A 424 6.53 -13.95 3.21
CA ARG A 424 7.58 -13.03 2.75
C ARG A 424 7.18 -11.55 2.81
N MET A 425 5.91 -11.25 3.08
CA MET A 425 5.47 -9.91 3.41
C MET A 425 6.23 -9.26 4.58
N ARG A 426 6.87 -10.06 5.44
CA ARG A 426 7.79 -9.58 6.49
C ARG A 426 8.99 -8.80 5.96
N PHE A 427 9.37 -8.97 4.69
CA PHE A 427 10.44 -8.21 4.02
C PHE A 427 9.94 -6.94 3.32
N GLY A 428 8.65 -6.63 3.44
CA GLY A 428 8.01 -5.52 2.75
C GLY A 428 7.70 -5.82 1.28
N PHE A 429 7.54 -4.78 0.46
CA PHE A 429 7.11 -4.91 -0.95
C PHE A 429 8.21 -4.59 -1.99
N ARG A 430 9.39 -4.15 -1.55
CA ARG A 430 10.41 -3.56 -2.44
C ARG A 430 11.81 -4.16 -2.27
N SER A 431 11.95 -5.31 -1.64
CA SER A 431 13.21 -6.04 -1.57
C SER A 431 13.21 -7.26 -2.50
N GLU A 432 14.38 -7.76 -2.86
CA GLU A 432 14.51 -9.01 -3.61
C GLU A 432 13.97 -10.23 -2.84
N GLU A 433 13.86 -10.09 -1.52
CA GLU A 433 13.33 -11.12 -0.64
C GLU A 433 11.83 -10.99 -0.41
N SER A 434 11.19 -9.91 -0.90
CA SER A 434 9.75 -9.67 -0.76
C SER A 434 8.92 -10.73 -1.46
N MET A 435 7.64 -10.78 -1.10
CA MET A 435 6.65 -11.58 -1.80
C MET A 435 6.62 -11.23 -3.30
N ASP A 436 6.51 -12.24 -4.14
CA ASP A 436 6.31 -12.12 -5.57
C ASP A 436 4.92 -12.65 -5.94
N PHE A 437 4.05 -11.73 -6.36
CA PHE A 437 2.67 -12.05 -6.75
C PHE A 437 2.57 -13.14 -7.84
N HIS A 438 3.53 -13.17 -8.76
CA HIS A 438 3.55 -14.18 -9.83
C HIS A 438 3.89 -15.58 -9.36
N ARG A 439 4.43 -15.72 -8.15
CA ARG A 439 4.72 -17.04 -7.55
C ARG A 439 3.53 -17.63 -6.82
N LEU A 440 2.49 -16.85 -6.56
CA LEU A 440 1.27 -17.36 -5.96
C LEU A 440 0.47 -18.16 -7.00
N HIS A 441 0.27 -19.43 -6.70
CA HIS A 441 -0.37 -20.39 -7.60
C HIS A 441 -1.87 -20.16 -7.72
N PHE A 442 -2.52 -19.79 -6.60
CA PHE A 442 -3.97 -19.78 -6.51
C PHE A 442 -4.53 -18.35 -6.36
N LYS A 443 -5.76 -18.16 -6.87
CA LYS A 443 -6.52 -16.93 -6.67
C LYS A 443 -6.74 -16.66 -5.18
N GLU A 444 -7.10 -17.71 -4.43
CA GLU A 444 -7.35 -17.65 -3.00
C GLU A 444 -6.13 -17.15 -2.21
N SER A 445 -4.94 -17.55 -2.63
CA SER A 445 -3.67 -17.05 -2.06
C SER A 445 -3.47 -15.56 -2.35
N LYS A 446 -3.76 -15.12 -3.57
CA LYS A 446 -3.70 -13.70 -3.96
C LYS A 446 -4.70 -12.82 -3.20
N GLU A 447 -5.80 -13.39 -2.71
CA GLU A 447 -6.77 -12.73 -1.84
C GLU A 447 -6.34 -12.66 -0.36
N LEU A 448 -5.25 -13.34 0.02
CA LEU A 448 -4.72 -13.39 1.38
C LEU A 448 -3.44 -12.57 1.59
N ILE A 449 -3.04 -11.74 0.64
CA ILE A 449 -1.83 -10.89 0.78
C ILE A 449 -1.94 -9.98 2.00
N MET A 450 -3.10 -9.36 2.22
CA MET A 450 -3.37 -8.56 3.43
C MET A 450 -3.22 -9.38 4.71
N ALA A 451 -3.62 -10.67 4.68
CA ALA A 451 -3.43 -11.56 5.82
C ALA A 451 -1.95 -11.74 6.18
N GLY A 452 -1.09 -11.95 5.18
CA GLY A 452 0.36 -12.00 5.37
C GLY A 452 0.91 -10.74 6.04
N VAL A 453 0.48 -9.56 5.58
CA VAL A 453 0.88 -8.26 6.16
C VAL A 453 0.45 -8.16 7.62
N ILE A 454 -0.82 -8.41 7.93
CA ILE A 454 -1.38 -8.21 9.28
C ILE A 454 -0.81 -9.25 10.26
N PHE A 455 -0.70 -10.52 9.87
CA PHE A 455 -0.11 -11.54 10.73
C PHE A 455 1.32 -11.19 11.13
N TYR A 456 2.10 -10.66 10.19
CA TYR A 456 3.44 -10.19 10.52
C TYR A 456 3.42 -9.01 11.50
N GLN A 457 2.63 -7.99 11.24
CA GLN A 457 2.54 -6.80 12.10
C GLN A 457 2.10 -7.15 13.53
N VAL A 458 1.11 -8.03 13.67
CA VAL A 458 0.63 -8.48 14.99
C VAL A 458 1.71 -9.28 15.72
N SER A 459 2.46 -10.13 15.03
CA SER A 459 3.54 -10.91 15.65
C SER A 459 4.70 -10.03 16.13
N GLU A 460 5.06 -8.98 15.37
CA GLU A 460 6.08 -8.02 15.79
C GLU A 460 5.66 -7.23 17.03
N LEU A 461 4.42 -6.73 17.07
CA LEU A 461 3.87 -6.06 18.25
C LEU A 461 3.90 -6.96 19.50
N ALA A 462 3.54 -8.25 19.34
CA ALA A 462 3.58 -9.21 20.46
C ALA A 462 5.02 -9.44 20.96
N ASN A 463 5.99 -9.49 20.06
CA ASN A 463 7.41 -9.63 20.42
C ASN A 463 7.93 -8.38 21.15
N GLU A 464 7.59 -7.19 20.66
CA GLU A 464 7.97 -5.93 21.32
C GLU A 464 7.38 -5.79 22.74
N MET A 465 6.13 -6.21 22.91
CA MET A 465 5.47 -6.17 24.22
C MET A 465 6.16 -7.12 25.22
N LYS A 466 6.53 -8.34 24.81
CA LYS A 466 7.28 -9.30 25.64
C LYS A 466 8.65 -8.75 26.05
N GLN A 467 9.35 -8.04 25.17
CA GLN A 467 10.64 -7.43 25.50
C GLN A 467 10.54 -6.24 26.47
N LYS A 468 9.37 -5.59 26.52
CA LYS A 468 9.10 -4.44 27.42
C LYS A 468 8.55 -4.84 28.80
N GLU A 469 8.12 -6.11 28.98
CA GLU A 469 7.77 -6.59 30.32
C GLU A 469 9.06 -6.72 31.17
N PRO A 470 9.18 -5.98 32.27
CA PRO A 470 10.34 -6.11 33.16
C PRO A 470 10.34 -7.54 33.69
N GLU A 471 11.51 -8.21 33.63
CA GLU A 471 11.74 -9.45 34.34
C GLU A 471 11.27 -9.26 35.79
N THR A 472 10.12 -9.81 36.11
CA THR A 472 9.64 -9.83 37.50
C THR A 472 10.64 -10.71 38.26
N GLN A 473 11.62 -10.07 38.90
CA GLN A 473 12.54 -10.77 39.81
C GLN A 473 11.69 -11.58 40.78
N VAL A 474 11.69 -12.87 40.57
CA VAL A 474 11.22 -13.82 41.60
C VAL A 474 12.15 -13.64 42.77
N ILE A 475 11.75 -12.78 43.70
CA ILE A 475 12.38 -12.73 45.05
C ILE A 475 11.95 -14.01 45.74
N THR A 476 12.84 -14.99 45.76
CA THR A 476 12.77 -16.17 46.60
C THR A 476 13.10 -15.79 48.02
#